data_273d40cb534bcc44a6078b6743ae76bd
#
_entry.id   273d40cb534bcc44a6078b6743ae76bd
#
_cell.length_a   1.000
_cell.length_b   1.000
_cell.length_c   1.000
_cell.angle_alpha   90.00
_cell.angle_beta   90.00
_cell.angle_gamma   90.00
#
_symmetry.space_group_name_H-M   'P 1'
#
loop_
_entity.id
_entity.type
_entity.pdbx_description
1 polymer ?
#
loop_
_entity_poly.entity_id
_entity_poly.type
_entity_poly.pdbx_seq_one_letter_code
_entity_poly.pdbx_strand_id
1 'polypeptide(L)'
;MKLYKRQGDVLIFKVNKIPLSLEEKNNIVIAEGEVTGHRHILVADKPETKIRIANDGRGFYLEILNDTATIKHEQHSPITLKPGKFFIKIQREYDPIVYQRKVKD
;
A
#
# COMPACT_ATOMS: atom_id res chain seq x y z
N MET A 1 2.50 3.49 -14.90
CA MET A 1 2.03 2.87 -13.65
C MET A 1 0.51 2.97 -13.60
N LYS A 2 -0.17 1.86 -13.44
CA LYS A 2 -1.64 1.82 -13.54
C LYS A 2 -2.25 1.56 -12.17
N LEU A 3 -3.25 2.37 -11.79
CA LEU A 3 -4.00 2.17 -10.55
C LEU A 3 -4.73 0.83 -10.62
N TYR A 4 -4.53 0.02 -9.58
CA TYR A 4 -5.11 -1.31 -9.50
C TYR A 4 -6.28 -1.34 -8.52
N LYS A 5 -6.05 -0.89 -7.28
CA LYS A 5 -7.09 -0.86 -6.24
C LYS A 5 -6.84 0.30 -5.28
N ARG A 6 -7.87 0.62 -4.51
CA ARG A 6 -7.81 1.67 -3.49
C ARG A 6 -8.49 1.19 -2.22
N GLN A 7 -7.91 1.55 -1.08
CA GLN A 7 -8.56 1.36 0.22
C GLN A 7 -8.41 2.68 0.98
N GLY A 8 -9.50 3.46 1.03
CA GLY A 8 -9.42 4.80 1.60
C GLY A 8 -8.37 5.64 0.89
N ASP A 9 -7.42 6.17 1.65
CA ASP A 9 -6.33 6.99 1.13
C ASP A 9 -5.16 6.18 0.56
N VAL A 10 -5.21 4.87 0.67
CA VAL A 10 -4.15 3.99 0.17
C VAL A 10 -4.43 3.63 -1.28
N LEU A 11 -3.51 4.03 -2.16
CA LEU A 11 -3.59 3.76 -3.60
C LEU A 11 -2.60 2.65 -3.94
N ILE A 12 -3.07 1.64 -4.64
CA ILE A 12 -2.27 0.47 -5.02
C ILE A 12 -2.14 0.42 -6.53
N PHE A 13 -0.90 0.50 -7.01
CA PHE A 13 -0.60 0.44 -8.43
C PHE A 13 0.12 -0.86 -8.76
N LYS A 14 -0.17 -1.43 -9.93
CA LYS A 14 0.62 -2.54 -10.45
C LYS A 14 1.82 -1.97 -11.20
N VAL A 15 2.99 -2.58 -10.99
CA VAL A 15 4.22 -2.15 -11.64
C VAL A 15 4.95 -3.35 -12.22
N ASN A 16 5.80 -3.12 -13.21
CA ASN A 16 6.58 -4.18 -13.84
C ASN A 16 7.97 -4.31 -13.23
N LYS A 17 8.47 -3.24 -12.65
CA LYS A 17 9.82 -3.20 -12.09
C LYS A 17 9.81 -2.68 -10.67
N ILE A 18 10.67 -3.25 -9.84
CA ILE A 18 10.86 -2.85 -8.46
C ILE A 18 12.36 -2.69 -8.20
N PRO A 19 12.76 -1.93 -7.15
CA PRO A 19 14.17 -1.82 -6.80
C PRO A 19 14.78 -3.18 -6.50
N LEU A 20 16.08 -3.29 -6.70
CA LEU A 20 16.81 -4.52 -6.41
C LEU A 20 16.98 -4.76 -4.91
N SER A 21 17.04 -3.69 -4.13
CA SER A 21 17.25 -3.78 -2.69
C SER A 21 15.92 -3.71 -1.96
N LEU A 22 15.45 -4.86 -1.50
CA LEU A 22 14.18 -5.00 -0.80
C LEU A 22 14.40 -5.67 0.54
N GLU A 23 13.63 -5.26 1.54
CA GLU A 23 13.58 -5.90 2.85
C GLU A 23 12.40 -6.84 2.94
N GLU A 24 12.61 -8.01 3.54
CA GLU A 24 11.52 -8.96 3.77
C GLU A 24 10.87 -8.69 5.12
N LYS A 25 9.53 -8.61 5.11
CA LYS A 25 8.74 -8.40 6.32
C LYS A 25 7.46 -9.22 6.27
N ASN A 26 6.94 -9.60 7.44
CA ASN A 26 5.70 -10.37 7.53
C ASN A 26 4.46 -9.49 7.63
N ASN A 27 4.57 -8.37 8.34
CA ASN A 27 3.48 -7.43 8.52
C ASN A 27 4.01 -6.02 8.32
N ILE A 28 3.23 -5.19 7.66
CA ILE A 28 3.64 -3.81 7.36
C ILE A 28 2.47 -2.88 7.67
N VAL A 29 2.72 -1.88 8.52
CA VAL A 29 1.78 -0.78 8.72
C VAL A 29 1.97 0.17 7.55
N ILE A 30 0.98 0.21 6.64
CA ILE A 30 1.05 1.06 5.45
C ILE A 30 0.79 2.51 5.81
N ALA A 31 -0.26 2.74 6.59
CA ALA A 31 -0.67 4.09 6.98
C ALA A 31 -1.44 4.03 8.28
N GLU A 32 -1.29 5.07 9.10
CA GLU A 32 -2.05 5.22 10.33
C GLU A 32 -3.03 6.38 10.17
N GLY A 33 -4.22 6.21 10.75
CA GLY A 33 -5.21 7.26 10.80
C GLY A 33 -4.76 8.36 11.77
N GLU A 34 -4.96 9.62 11.38
CA GLU A 34 -4.48 10.75 12.18
C GLU A 34 -5.28 10.95 13.45
N VAL A 35 -6.58 10.67 13.42
CA VAL A 35 -7.49 11.01 14.52
C VAL A 35 -7.95 9.80 15.30
N THR A 36 -8.25 8.71 14.63
CA THR A 36 -8.92 7.57 15.23
C THR A 36 -7.99 6.41 15.55
N GLY A 37 -6.74 6.48 15.14
CA GLY A 37 -5.80 5.37 15.30
C GLY A 37 -6.05 4.19 14.36
N HIS A 38 -6.92 4.34 13.38
CA HIS A 38 -7.17 3.30 12.40
C HIS A 38 -5.92 3.10 11.53
N ARG A 39 -5.66 1.86 11.16
CA ARG A 39 -4.46 1.53 10.40
C ARG A 39 -4.77 0.69 9.18
N HIS A 40 -4.03 0.96 8.10
CA HIS A 40 -3.97 0.06 6.97
C HIS A 40 -2.77 -0.86 7.20
N ILE A 41 -3.03 -2.15 7.36
CA ILE A 41 -1.98 -3.13 7.65
C ILE A 41 -1.97 -4.19 6.57
N LEU A 42 -0.79 -4.44 6.00
CA LEU A 42 -0.59 -5.53 5.06
C LEU A 42 -0.09 -6.74 5.82
N VAL A 43 -0.78 -7.86 5.66
CA VAL A 43 -0.51 -9.09 6.40
C VAL A 43 -0.37 -10.25 5.41
N ALA A 44 0.64 -11.08 5.61
CA ALA A 44 0.78 -12.33 4.84
C ALA A 44 -0.37 -13.28 5.22
N ASP A 45 -1.05 -13.84 4.23
CA ASP A 45 -2.19 -14.72 4.48
C ASP A 45 -1.78 -16.14 4.84
N LYS A 46 -0.61 -16.58 4.39
CA LYS A 46 -0.11 -17.93 4.60
C LYS A 46 1.31 -17.88 5.16
N PRO A 47 1.75 -18.94 5.85
CA PRO A 47 3.14 -18.98 6.35
C PRO A 47 4.18 -18.88 5.25
N GLU A 48 3.89 -19.40 4.04
CA GLU A 48 4.81 -19.32 2.92
C GLU A 48 4.78 -18.00 2.17
N THR A 49 3.84 -17.11 2.46
CA THR A 49 3.78 -15.80 1.80
C THR A 49 4.97 -14.96 2.21
N LYS A 50 5.68 -14.43 1.21
CA LYS A 50 6.79 -13.51 1.44
C LYS A 50 6.41 -12.13 0.97
N ILE A 51 6.68 -11.13 1.79
CA ILE A 51 6.44 -9.72 1.48
C ILE A 51 7.77 -9.00 1.52
N ARG A 52 8.15 -8.35 0.41
CA ARG A 52 9.39 -7.60 0.31
C ARG A 52 9.06 -6.16 -0.03
N ILE A 53 9.75 -5.22 0.61
CA ILE A 53 9.39 -3.82 0.55
C ILE A 53 10.63 -2.93 0.41
N ALA A 54 10.46 -1.83 -0.35
CA ALA A 54 11.47 -0.77 -0.43
C ALA A 54 10.76 0.58 -0.45
N ASN A 55 11.14 1.46 0.46
CA ASN A 55 10.59 2.81 0.55
C ASN A 55 11.37 3.75 -0.35
N ASP A 56 10.67 4.62 -1.12
CA ASP A 56 11.33 5.58 -2.00
C ASP A 56 11.03 7.04 -1.63
N GLY A 57 10.43 7.27 -0.45
CA GLY A 57 10.09 8.61 0.01
C GLY A 57 8.73 9.13 -0.44
N ARG A 58 8.21 8.64 -1.56
CA ARG A 58 6.87 9.01 -2.05
C ARG A 58 5.83 7.94 -1.75
N GLY A 59 6.29 6.76 -1.45
CA GLY A 59 5.50 5.59 -1.16
C GLY A 59 6.46 4.43 -1.04
N PHE A 60 6.00 3.23 -1.32
CA PHE A 60 6.91 2.10 -1.28
C PHE A 60 6.55 1.06 -2.32
N TYR A 61 7.60 0.40 -2.81
CA TYR A 61 7.47 -0.74 -3.69
C TYR A 61 7.26 -1.99 -2.88
N LEU A 62 6.47 -2.90 -3.43
CA LEU A 62 6.06 -4.10 -2.73
C LEU A 62 6.13 -5.28 -3.68
N GLU A 63 6.70 -6.38 -3.21
CA GLU A 63 6.67 -7.64 -3.94
C GLU A 63 6.07 -8.71 -3.03
N ILE A 64 5.04 -9.39 -3.54
CA ILE A 64 4.38 -10.48 -2.83
C ILE A 64 4.70 -11.77 -3.56
N LEU A 65 5.22 -12.74 -2.84
CA LEU A 65 5.69 -14.02 -3.39
C LEU A 65 5.00 -15.19 -2.70
N ASN A 66 4.84 -16.25 -3.43
CA ASN A 66 4.38 -17.58 -3.00
C ASN A 66 2.88 -17.71 -2.73
N ASP A 67 2.26 -16.73 -2.12
CA ASP A 67 0.82 -16.74 -1.84
C ASP A 67 0.35 -15.30 -1.65
N THR A 68 -0.90 -15.13 -1.24
CA THR A 68 -1.54 -13.81 -1.14
C THR A 68 -1.19 -13.09 0.15
N ALA A 69 -1.37 -11.78 0.13
CA ALA A 69 -1.32 -10.92 1.31
C ALA A 69 -2.53 -10.00 1.27
N THR A 70 -3.01 -9.58 2.44
CA THR A 70 -4.24 -8.80 2.55
C THR A 70 -3.99 -7.49 3.28
N ILE A 71 -4.51 -6.40 2.72
CA ILE A 71 -4.51 -5.09 3.39
C ILE A 71 -5.80 -4.99 4.17
N LYS A 72 -5.68 -4.80 5.49
CA LYS A 72 -6.82 -4.71 6.41
C LYS A 72 -6.94 -3.33 6.99
N HIS A 73 -8.18 -2.91 7.22
CA HIS A 73 -8.51 -1.65 7.85
C HIS A 73 -9.83 -1.81 8.59
N GLU A 74 -9.99 -1.12 9.71
CA GLU A 74 -11.17 -1.28 10.58
C GLU A 74 -12.49 -0.87 9.90
N GLN A 75 -12.42 0.12 9.00
CA GLN A 75 -13.62 0.68 8.37
C GLN A 75 -13.74 0.40 6.88
N HIS A 76 -12.70 -0.12 6.24
CA HIS A 76 -12.71 -0.42 4.82
C HIS A 76 -12.67 -1.92 4.58
N SER A 77 -13.26 -2.33 3.47
CA SER A 77 -13.20 -3.74 3.07
C SER A 77 -11.76 -4.16 2.81
N PRO A 78 -11.38 -5.36 3.23
CA PRO A 78 -10.02 -5.84 2.99
C PRO A 78 -9.74 -6.01 1.50
N ILE A 79 -8.48 -5.84 1.13
CA ILE A 79 -8.03 -6.05 -0.24
C ILE A 79 -6.98 -7.13 -0.23
N THR A 80 -7.22 -8.21 -0.97
CA THR A 80 -6.28 -9.30 -1.12
C THR A 80 -5.45 -9.09 -2.38
N LEU A 81 -4.14 -9.12 -2.20
CA LEU A 81 -3.19 -8.97 -3.30
C LEU A 81 -2.59 -10.33 -3.64
N LYS A 82 -2.69 -10.71 -4.91
CA LYS A 82 -2.05 -11.92 -5.42
C LYS A 82 -0.56 -11.68 -5.56
N PRO A 83 0.25 -12.74 -5.67
CA PRO A 83 1.68 -12.56 -5.91
C PRO A 83 1.94 -11.64 -7.09
N GLY A 84 2.85 -10.70 -6.91
CA GLY A 84 3.14 -9.70 -7.94
C GLY A 84 3.92 -8.53 -7.40
N LYS A 85 4.05 -7.50 -8.23
CA LYS A 85 4.81 -6.30 -7.94
C LYS A 85 3.87 -5.10 -7.91
N PHE A 86 3.99 -4.29 -6.86
CA PHE A 86 3.10 -3.16 -6.63
C PHE A 86 3.86 -1.94 -6.16
N PHE A 87 3.25 -0.78 -6.36
CA PHE A 87 3.68 0.46 -5.72
C PHE A 87 2.50 0.98 -4.91
N ILE A 88 2.74 1.32 -3.65
CA ILE A 88 1.71 1.82 -2.74
C ILE A 88 2.02 3.27 -2.38
N LYS A 89 1.03 4.13 -2.59
CA LYS A 89 1.11 5.54 -2.29
C LYS A 89 -0.06 5.92 -1.41
N ILE A 90 0.17 6.82 -0.45
CA ILE A 90 -0.87 7.36 0.38
C ILE A 90 -1.25 8.73 -0.17
N GLN A 91 -2.52 8.90 -0.50
CA GLN A 91 -3.06 10.17 -0.98
C GLN A 91 -3.40 11.04 0.23
N ARG A 92 -2.75 12.18 0.35
CA ARG A 92 -2.94 13.07 1.49
C ARG A 92 -3.59 14.37 1.06
N GLU A 93 -4.33 14.99 1.98
CA GLU A 93 -5.00 16.25 1.70
C GLU A 93 -4.04 17.36 1.33
N TYR A 94 -2.84 17.35 1.90
CA TYR A 94 -1.84 18.37 1.61
C TYR A 94 -0.95 18.03 0.42
N ASP A 95 -1.27 16.97 -0.33
CA ASP A 95 -0.62 16.71 -1.61
C ASP A 95 -0.93 17.89 -2.52
N PRO A 96 0.09 18.57 -3.12
CA PRO A 96 -0.16 19.80 -3.87
C PRO A 96 -1.25 19.70 -4.92
N ILE A 97 -1.30 18.61 -5.65
CA ILE A 97 -2.29 18.45 -6.71
C ILE A 97 -3.69 18.26 -6.14
N VAL A 98 -3.82 17.41 -5.14
CA VAL A 98 -5.11 17.14 -4.49
C VAL A 98 -5.59 18.35 -3.71
N TYR A 99 -4.69 18.99 -2.98
CA TYR A 99 -5.01 20.18 -2.19
C TYR A 99 -5.52 21.31 -3.07
N GLN A 100 -4.87 21.56 -4.20
CA GLN A 100 -5.27 22.63 -5.11
C GLN A 100 -6.69 22.40 -5.63
N ARG A 101 -7.05 21.16 -5.92
CA ARG A 101 -8.39 20.84 -6.37
C ARG A 101 -9.42 21.13 -5.29
N LYS A 102 -9.13 20.78 -4.06
CA LYS A 102 -10.05 21.05 -2.94
C LYS A 102 -10.22 22.53 -2.68
N VAL A 103 -9.17 23.29 -2.79
CA VAL A 103 -9.22 24.73 -2.57
C VAL A 103 -10.06 25.43 -3.64
N LYS A 104 -10.03 24.93 -4.85
CA LYS A 104 -10.85 25.49 -5.94
C LYS A 104 -12.34 25.16 -5.82
N ASP A 105 -12.62 24.09 -5.17
CA ASP A 105 -14.00 23.66 -4.97
C ASP A 105 -14.66 24.41 -3.79
#